data_022435f803d8b0b172e3930bf56132e4
#
_entry.id   022435f803d8b0b172e3930bf56132e4
#
_cell.length_a   1.000
_cell.length_b   1.000
_cell.length_c   1.000
_cell.angle_alpha   90.00
_cell.angle_beta   90.00
_cell.angle_gamma   90.00
#
_symmetry.space_group_name_H-M   'P 1'
#
loop_
_entity.id
_entity.type
_entity.pdbx_description
1 polymer ?
#
loop_
_entity_poly.entity_id
_entity_poly.type
_entity_poly.pdbx_seq_one_letter_code
_entity_poly.pdbx_strand_id
1 'polypeptide(L)'
;MDETLYKVSYLDAPDGKVQVWRIRTVPTTTGGYGHGYDWEVIAEAGQQGGKMRETSHGVFADKDAAEDKARSKMKEKTDNGYQSSLSDAQNNPIFLPMLAFSTKNKDGSVKEEVLNGLNFPVMVQRKFDGLRGIATVNPDGSIKFVSRKNNEYTVPIPQIRKEIASMKNLPDDIILDGELYAEPSDLDFNVANGLIRTHAKSMTPEKEDQQKHIKYRIYDFFDPDNPDLTYKERYAMLGKWITPPMTSLVLTQNYVADNTQEIKDLATRFVKEGYEGGIVRQDMPYQVDKRNKALLKVKFFIDEEFQIVDWTDGDTPSSKGLVKWVVMTNEGKTFNVSMNAPHDIQREYFQNGEKYIGSDLTVEFERYSKDGIPMKPRGKAIRDYE
;
A
#
# COMPACT_ATOMS: atom_id res chain seq x y z
N MET A 1 19.02 -20.02 11.82
CA MET A 1 17.95 -20.14 10.81
C MET A 1 18.56 -20.02 9.43
N ASP A 2 18.16 -20.86 8.48
CA ASP A 2 18.55 -20.79 7.07
C ASP A 2 17.38 -21.33 6.23
N GLU A 3 16.69 -20.44 5.50
CA GLU A 3 15.45 -20.77 4.81
C GLU A 3 15.43 -20.17 3.40
N THR A 4 14.83 -20.89 2.46
CA THR A 4 14.69 -20.46 1.07
C THR A 4 13.20 -20.42 0.68
N LEU A 5 12.79 -19.34 0.04
CA LEU A 5 11.45 -19.15 -0.50
C LEU A 5 11.52 -18.90 -2.01
N TYR A 6 10.48 -19.32 -2.72
CA TYR A 6 10.36 -19.26 -4.16
C TYR A 6 9.10 -18.51 -4.57
N LYS A 7 9.17 -17.77 -5.67
CA LYS A 7 8.00 -17.09 -6.25
C LYS A 7 8.06 -17.18 -7.76
N VAL A 8 6.95 -17.54 -8.37
CA VAL A 8 6.73 -17.45 -9.81
C VAL A 8 5.66 -16.39 -10.05
N SER A 9 5.98 -15.39 -10.87
CA SER A 9 4.99 -14.41 -11.31
C SER A 9 4.04 -15.04 -12.31
N TYR A 10 2.80 -14.64 -12.29
CA TYR A 10 1.75 -15.13 -13.19
C TYR A 10 2.16 -15.03 -14.67
N LEU A 11 2.79 -13.91 -15.07
CA LEU A 11 3.30 -13.72 -16.44
C LEU A 11 4.56 -14.53 -16.77
N ASP A 12 5.33 -14.91 -15.75
CA ASP A 12 6.57 -15.69 -15.96
C ASP A 12 6.32 -17.21 -15.85
N ALA A 13 5.10 -17.63 -15.51
CA ALA A 13 4.79 -19.05 -15.35
C ALA A 13 5.11 -19.91 -16.59
N PRO A 14 4.82 -19.47 -17.84
CA PRO A 14 5.18 -20.21 -19.03
C PRO A 14 6.70 -20.33 -19.24
N ASP A 15 7.45 -19.30 -18.86
CA ASP A 15 8.90 -19.21 -19.03
C ASP A 15 9.70 -19.83 -17.89
N GLY A 16 9.01 -20.27 -16.83
CA GLY A 16 9.64 -20.87 -15.66
C GLY A 16 10.60 -19.96 -14.88
N LYS A 17 10.48 -18.63 -15.05
CA LYS A 17 11.30 -17.67 -14.30
C LYS A 17 10.94 -17.67 -12.83
N VAL A 18 11.87 -18.12 -12.01
CA VAL A 18 11.69 -18.26 -10.56
C VAL A 18 12.47 -17.18 -9.83
N GLN A 19 11.80 -16.41 -8.99
CA GLN A 19 12.45 -15.55 -8.01
C GLN A 19 12.77 -16.36 -6.77
N VAL A 20 14.02 -16.24 -6.30
CA VAL A 20 14.51 -16.92 -5.09
C VAL A 20 14.83 -15.87 -4.04
N TRP A 21 14.42 -16.14 -2.83
CA TRP A 21 14.79 -15.35 -1.66
C TRP A 21 15.22 -16.28 -0.54
N ARG A 22 16.40 -16.02 0.00
CA ARG A 22 16.97 -16.78 1.12
C ARG A 22 17.16 -15.87 2.31
N ILE A 23 17.05 -16.41 3.51
CA ILE A 23 17.37 -15.71 4.73
C ILE A 23 18.14 -16.61 5.67
N ARG A 24 19.18 -16.05 6.28
CA ARG A 24 19.99 -16.75 7.27
C ARG A 24 20.32 -15.84 8.45
N THR A 25 20.52 -16.45 9.61
CA THR A 25 21.09 -15.81 10.80
C THR A 25 22.51 -16.34 10.98
N VAL A 26 23.47 -15.45 11.04
CA VAL A 26 24.90 -15.81 11.16
C VAL A 26 25.53 -15.10 12.37
N PRO A 27 26.46 -15.76 13.10
CA PRO A 27 27.21 -15.10 14.13
C PRO A 27 28.14 -14.04 13.50
N THR A 28 28.29 -12.91 14.16
CA THR A 28 29.15 -11.82 13.69
C THR A 28 29.87 -11.16 14.87
N THR A 29 30.98 -10.49 14.61
CA THR A 29 31.73 -9.71 15.60
C THR A 29 31.56 -8.21 15.41
N THR A 30 30.69 -7.78 14.49
CA THR A 30 30.58 -6.38 14.04
C THR A 30 29.59 -5.53 14.86
N GLY A 31 28.77 -6.13 15.71
CA GLY A 31 27.71 -5.42 16.43
C GLY A 31 28.13 -4.69 17.72
N GLY A 32 29.23 -5.10 18.33
CA GLY A 32 29.79 -4.39 19.48
C GLY A 32 29.01 -4.47 20.81
N TYR A 33 28.07 -5.42 20.96
CA TYR A 33 27.25 -5.57 22.18
C TYR A 33 28.00 -6.22 23.38
N GLY A 34 29.27 -6.63 23.19
CA GLY A 34 30.18 -6.93 24.28
C GLY A 34 30.06 -8.29 25.01
N HIS A 35 29.20 -9.20 24.54
CA HIS A 35 28.88 -10.46 25.21
C HIS A 35 29.10 -11.72 24.34
N GLY A 36 30.20 -11.79 23.59
CA GLY A 36 30.50 -12.96 22.74
C GLY A 36 30.22 -12.66 21.25
N TYR A 37 29.40 -13.51 20.59
CA TYR A 37 29.03 -13.28 19.20
C TYR A 37 27.67 -12.60 19.12
N ASP A 38 27.59 -11.50 18.39
CA ASP A 38 26.34 -10.92 17.90
C ASP A 38 25.81 -11.75 16.74
N TRP A 39 24.56 -11.53 16.37
CA TRP A 39 23.88 -12.27 15.30
C TRP A 39 23.38 -11.32 14.22
N GLU A 40 23.81 -11.53 13.00
CA GLU A 40 23.35 -10.76 11.85
C GLU A 40 22.28 -11.53 11.07
N VAL A 41 21.24 -10.81 10.63
CA VAL A 41 20.21 -11.32 9.74
C VAL A 41 20.52 -10.89 8.32
N ILE A 42 20.82 -11.84 7.46
CA ILE A 42 21.18 -11.61 6.07
C ILE A 42 20.14 -12.25 5.15
N ALA A 43 19.67 -11.49 4.16
CA ALA A 43 18.83 -12.01 3.10
C ALA A 43 19.50 -11.86 1.73
N GLU A 44 19.29 -12.85 0.87
CA GLU A 44 19.70 -12.84 -0.53
C GLU A 44 18.45 -12.91 -1.42
N ALA A 45 18.44 -12.14 -2.49
CA ALA A 45 17.34 -12.12 -3.46
C ALA A 45 17.85 -12.07 -4.89
N GLY A 46 17.22 -12.82 -5.77
CA GLY A 46 17.57 -12.84 -7.19
C GLY A 46 16.71 -13.82 -7.98
N GLN A 47 16.99 -13.93 -9.27
CA GLN A 47 16.40 -14.95 -10.13
C GLN A 47 17.17 -16.26 -9.95
N GLN A 48 16.49 -17.40 -9.98
CA GLN A 48 17.10 -18.72 -9.92
C GLN A 48 18.15 -18.87 -11.05
N GLY A 49 19.37 -19.28 -10.68
CA GLY A 49 20.49 -19.36 -11.61
C GLY A 49 21.15 -18.03 -12.00
N GLY A 50 20.62 -16.91 -11.52
CA GLY A 50 21.16 -15.57 -11.74
C GLY A 50 21.98 -15.03 -10.55
N LYS A 51 22.36 -13.75 -10.65
CA LYS A 51 23.07 -13.06 -9.57
C LYS A 51 22.14 -12.80 -8.40
N MET A 52 22.55 -13.26 -7.22
CA MET A 52 21.86 -12.95 -5.94
C MET A 52 22.40 -11.64 -5.36
N ARG A 53 21.51 -10.83 -4.83
CA ARG A 53 21.83 -9.60 -4.10
C ARG A 53 21.64 -9.83 -2.59
N GLU A 54 22.70 -9.61 -1.84
CA GLU A 54 22.68 -9.68 -0.39
C GLU A 54 22.21 -8.37 0.25
N THR A 55 21.50 -8.47 1.36
CA THR A 55 21.01 -7.34 2.15
C THR A 55 21.04 -7.71 3.63
N SER A 56 21.72 -6.91 4.46
CA SER A 56 21.64 -7.03 5.92
C SER A 56 20.33 -6.43 6.44
N HIS A 57 19.70 -7.13 7.37
CA HIS A 57 18.48 -6.70 8.06
C HIS A 57 18.74 -6.35 9.54
N GLY A 58 20.00 -6.20 9.92
CA GLY A 58 20.45 -5.75 11.24
C GLY A 58 21.24 -6.80 11.99
N VAL A 59 21.93 -6.32 13.03
CA VAL A 59 22.71 -7.12 13.97
C VAL A 59 22.00 -7.09 15.33
N PHE A 60 21.99 -8.20 16.04
CA PHE A 60 21.24 -8.43 17.28
C PHE A 60 22.16 -9.05 18.33
N ALA A 61 21.96 -8.69 19.59
CA ALA A 61 22.78 -9.15 20.70
C ALA A 61 22.61 -10.66 21.01
N ASP A 62 21.48 -11.25 20.61
CA ASP A 62 21.19 -12.66 20.83
C ASP A 62 20.58 -13.32 19.58
N LYS A 63 20.68 -14.64 19.56
CA LYS A 63 20.20 -15.46 18.45
C LYS A 63 18.69 -15.43 18.30
N ASP A 64 17.95 -15.39 19.38
CA ASP A 64 16.48 -15.47 19.37
C ASP A 64 15.89 -14.19 18.76
N ALA A 65 16.41 -13.03 19.12
CA ALA A 65 16.03 -11.75 18.51
C ALA A 65 16.33 -11.70 17.00
N ALA A 66 17.48 -12.25 16.58
CA ALA A 66 17.82 -12.37 15.15
C ALA A 66 16.87 -13.31 14.43
N GLU A 67 16.53 -14.46 15.03
CA GLU A 67 15.59 -15.41 14.44
C GLU A 67 14.16 -14.86 14.39
N ASP A 68 13.71 -14.09 15.40
CA ASP A 68 12.42 -13.38 15.36
C ASP A 68 12.37 -12.37 14.21
N LYS A 69 13.45 -11.64 13.99
CA LYS A 69 13.58 -10.75 12.84
C LYS A 69 13.50 -11.52 11.53
N ALA A 70 14.19 -12.64 11.42
CA ALA A 70 14.18 -13.49 10.24
C ALA A 70 12.77 -14.06 9.98
N ARG A 71 12.08 -14.57 11.00
CA ARG A 71 10.67 -15.04 10.93
C ARG A 71 9.72 -13.93 10.45
N SER A 72 9.89 -12.71 10.96
CA SER A 72 9.12 -11.55 10.53
C SER A 72 9.33 -11.24 9.03
N LYS A 73 10.58 -11.34 8.56
CA LYS A 73 10.91 -11.14 7.13
C LYS A 73 10.41 -12.27 6.25
N MET A 74 10.45 -13.52 6.71
CA MET A 74 9.82 -14.65 6.00
C MET A 74 8.32 -14.43 5.85
N LYS A 75 7.64 -14.05 6.94
CA LYS A 75 6.20 -13.75 6.87
C LYS A 75 5.91 -12.64 5.87
N GLU A 76 6.69 -11.56 5.85
CA GLU A 76 6.57 -10.50 4.85
C GLU A 76 6.69 -11.04 3.42
N LYS A 77 7.60 -11.99 3.18
CA LYS A 77 7.79 -12.61 1.86
C LYS A 77 6.67 -13.55 1.48
N THR A 78 6.21 -14.40 2.40
CA THR A 78 5.04 -15.27 2.14
C THR A 78 3.78 -14.45 1.90
N ASP A 79 3.56 -13.37 2.64
CA ASP A 79 2.47 -12.41 2.39
C ASP A 79 2.59 -11.71 1.01
N ASN A 80 3.78 -11.67 0.42
CA ASN A 80 4.04 -11.17 -0.94
C ASN A 80 4.14 -12.30 -1.98
N GLY A 81 3.66 -13.49 -1.65
CA GLY A 81 3.46 -14.59 -2.58
C GLY A 81 4.64 -15.54 -2.76
N TYR A 82 5.66 -15.47 -1.93
CA TYR A 82 6.70 -16.48 -1.92
C TYR A 82 6.20 -17.77 -1.25
N GLN A 83 6.57 -18.92 -1.83
CA GLN A 83 6.23 -20.27 -1.38
C GLN A 83 7.46 -20.95 -0.78
N SER A 84 7.23 -21.89 0.14
CA SER A 84 8.31 -22.66 0.77
C SER A 84 8.93 -23.73 -0.14
N SER A 85 8.24 -24.13 -1.21
CA SER A 85 8.75 -25.08 -2.20
C SER A 85 8.71 -24.51 -3.61
N LEU A 86 9.67 -24.94 -4.44
CA LEU A 86 9.73 -24.59 -5.86
C LEU A 86 8.52 -25.14 -6.62
N SER A 87 8.10 -26.38 -6.33
CA SER A 87 6.93 -26.99 -6.98
C SER A 87 5.66 -26.23 -6.69
N ASP A 88 5.45 -25.78 -5.44
CA ASP A 88 4.28 -24.98 -5.10
C ASP A 88 4.29 -23.62 -5.81
N ALA A 89 5.45 -22.97 -5.90
CA ALA A 89 5.59 -21.71 -6.62
C ALA A 89 5.31 -21.85 -8.13
N GLN A 90 5.71 -22.95 -8.75
CA GLN A 90 5.46 -23.22 -10.16
C GLN A 90 4.00 -23.61 -10.44
N ASN A 91 3.41 -24.41 -9.56
CA ASN A 91 2.01 -24.83 -9.70
C ASN A 91 0.99 -23.77 -9.33
N ASN A 92 1.40 -22.77 -8.53
CA ASN A 92 0.53 -21.69 -8.07
C ASN A 92 1.18 -20.32 -8.34
N PRO A 93 1.32 -19.93 -9.62
CA PRO A 93 1.87 -18.62 -9.95
C PRO A 93 0.97 -17.52 -9.38
N ILE A 94 1.57 -16.47 -8.82
CA ILE A 94 0.84 -15.43 -8.11
C ILE A 94 0.66 -14.21 -8.99
N PHE A 95 -0.58 -13.77 -9.12
CA PHE A 95 -0.89 -12.46 -9.64
C PHE A 95 -0.71 -11.41 -8.54
N LEU A 96 0.22 -10.48 -8.76
CA LEU A 96 0.34 -9.26 -7.97
C LEU A 96 0.05 -8.05 -8.87
N PRO A 97 -0.80 -7.12 -8.41
CA PRO A 97 -1.24 -6.03 -9.26
C PRO A 97 -0.13 -5.00 -9.52
N MET A 98 -0.29 -4.27 -10.61
CA MET A 98 0.53 -3.10 -10.93
C MET A 98 0.53 -2.09 -9.78
N LEU A 99 1.71 -1.54 -9.45
CA LEU A 99 1.91 -0.62 -8.35
C LEU A 99 2.14 0.82 -8.84
N ALA A 100 1.45 1.78 -8.23
CA ALA A 100 1.63 3.18 -8.56
C ALA A 100 3.03 3.70 -8.16
N PHE A 101 3.71 4.34 -9.11
CA PHE A 101 4.94 5.10 -8.86
C PHE A 101 4.62 6.37 -8.09
N SER A 102 5.47 6.75 -7.14
CA SER A 102 5.27 7.97 -6.36
C SER A 102 5.88 9.18 -7.06
N THR A 103 5.08 10.22 -7.22
CA THR A 103 5.55 11.52 -7.71
C THR A 103 6.01 12.45 -6.58
N LYS A 104 6.24 11.92 -5.36
CA LYS A 104 6.69 12.69 -4.21
C LYS A 104 8.22 12.65 -4.10
N ASN A 105 8.85 13.80 -3.93
CA ASN A 105 10.24 13.98 -3.52
C ASN A 105 10.41 13.67 -2.02
N LYS A 106 11.66 13.64 -1.54
CA LYS A 106 11.96 13.43 -0.12
C LYS A 106 11.47 14.60 0.76
N ASP A 107 11.48 15.81 0.22
CA ASP A 107 10.99 17.04 0.87
C ASP A 107 9.46 17.20 0.82
N GLY A 108 8.74 16.28 0.18
CA GLY A 108 7.28 16.32 0.07
C GLY A 108 6.77 16.94 -1.24
N SER A 109 7.60 17.68 -1.97
CA SER A 109 7.22 18.29 -3.23
C SER A 109 6.93 17.26 -4.33
N VAL A 110 6.22 17.69 -5.38
CA VAL A 110 5.95 16.86 -6.55
C VAL A 110 7.17 16.77 -7.44
N LYS A 111 7.49 15.57 -7.93
CA LYS A 111 8.55 15.34 -8.93
C LYS A 111 8.10 15.83 -10.30
N GLU A 112 8.36 17.09 -10.60
CA GLU A 112 7.96 17.72 -11.85
C GLU A 112 8.53 17.00 -13.08
N GLU A 113 9.79 16.54 -13.01
CA GLU A 113 10.46 15.83 -14.08
C GLU A 113 9.76 14.50 -14.44
N VAL A 114 9.06 13.88 -13.47
CA VAL A 114 8.29 12.66 -13.71
C VAL A 114 6.99 12.98 -14.45
N LEU A 115 6.30 14.04 -14.05
CA LEU A 115 5.05 14.46 -14.70
C LEU A 115 5.29 15.05 -16.09
N ASN A 116 6.33 15.85 -16.26
CA ASN A 116 6.67 16.44 -17.56
C ASN A 116 7.17 15.41 -18.59
N GLY A 117 7.64 14.24 -18.12
CA GLY A 117 8.06 13.13 -18.98
C GLY A 117 6.94 12.15 -19.35
N LEU A 118 5.67 12.50 -19.14
CA LEU A 118 4.53 11.66 -19.54
C LEU A 118 4.16 11.85 -21.01
N ASN A 119 3.60 10.80 -21.61
CA ASN A 119 3.04 10.87 -22.97
C ASN A 119 1.57 11.33 -22.88
N PHE A 120 1.33 12.60 -23.10
CA PHE A 120 -0.01 13.18 -23.09
C PHE A 120 -0.82 12.85 -24.37
N PRO A 121 -2.18 12.79 -24.29
CA PRO A 121 -3.00 12.95 -23.09
C PRO A 121 -2.95 11.72 -22.19
N VAL A 122 -3.06 11.96 -20.88
CA VAL A 122 -3.16 10.91 -19.85
C VAL A 122 -4.53 10.89 -19.19
N MET A 123 -4.88 9.76 -18.57
CA MET A 123 -6.10 9.64 -17.78
C MET A 123 -5.79 9.86 -16.31
N VAL A 124 -6.64 10.64 -15.63
CA VAL A 124 -6.52 10.92 -14.19
C VAL A 124 -7.79 10.45 -13.48
N GLN A 125 -7.63 9.71 -12.40
CA GLN A 125 -8.72 9.17 -11.58
C GLN A 125 -8.60 9.68 -10.15
N ARG A 126 -9.73 9.70 -9.42
CA ARG A 126 -9.73 9.91 -7.97
C ARG A 126 -8.97 8.79 -7.28
N LYS A 127 -8.10 9.14 -6.36
CA LYS A 127 -7.44 8.17 -5.49
C LYS A 127 -8.31 7.93 -4.27
N PHE A 128 -8.94 6.76 -4.24
CA PHE A 128 -9.75 6.32 -3.10
C PHE A 128 -8.88 5.95 -1.90
N ASP A 129 -9.38 6.21 -0.70
CA ASP A 129 -8.76 5.77 0.56
C ASP A 129 -9.53 4.54 1.08
N GLY A 130 -9.37 3.43 0.39
CA GLY A 130 -10.01 2.16 0.67
C GLY A 130 -9.00 1.02 0.77
N LEU A 131 -9.45 -0.19 0.48
CA LEU A 131 -8.62 -1.38 0.39
C LEU A 131 -8.67 -1.94 -1.04
N ARG A 132 -7.50 -2.01 -1.69
CA ARG A 132 -7.42 -2.60 -3.02
C ARG A 132 -7.92 -4.03 -2.99
N GLY A 133 -8.89 -4.32 -3.84
CA GLY A 133 -9.44 -5.64 -4.07
C GLY A 133 -9.11 -6.12 -5.48
N ILE A 134 -8.46 -7.28 -5.57
CA ILE A 134 -8.28 -8.00 -6.82
C ILE A 134 -9.34 -9.09 -6.83
N ALA A 135 -10.23 -9.06 -7.80
CA ALA A 135 -11.33 -10.03 -7.90
C ALA A 135 -11.14 -10.98 -9.08
N THR A 136 -11.31 -12.26 -8.83
CA THR A 136 -11.33 -13.32 -9.85
C THR A 136 -12.64 -14.09 -9.75
N VAL A 137 -13.14 -14.53 -10.90
CA VAL A 137 -14.28 -15.45 -10.98
C VAL A 137 -13.72 -16.86 -11.05
N ASN A 138 -14.09 -17.71 -10.09
CA ASN A 138 -13.70 -19.11 -10.09
C ASN A 138 -14.55 -19.92 -11.07
N PRO A 139 -14.13 -21.11 -11.53
CA PRO A 139 -14.91 -21.96 -12.44
C PRO A 139 -16.29 -22.35 -11.92
N ASP A 140 -16.49 -22.37 -10.59
CA ASP A 140 -17.79 -22.63 -9.94
C ASP A 140 -18.70 -21.37 -9.91
N GLY A 141 -18.25 -20.25 -10.47
CA GLY A 141 -18.94 -18.96 -10.45
C GLY A 141 -18.79 -18.17 -9.16
N SER A 142 -18.08 -18.68 -8.17
CA SER A 142 -17.77 -17.90 -6.96
C SER A 142 -16.74 -16.82 -7.24
N ILE A 143 -16.86 -15.68 -6.52
CA ILE A 143 -15.94 -14.55 -6.67
C ILE A 143 -14.94 -14.57 -5.51
N LYS A 144 -13.66 -14.65 -5.83
CA LYS A 144 -12.58 -14.52 -4.85
C LYS A 144 -12.06 -13.08 -4.87
N PHE A 145 -11.89 -12.49 -3.66
CA PHE A 145 -11.23 -11.21 -3.48
C PHE A 145 -9.92 -11.38 -2.72
N VAL A 146 -8.85 -10.81 -3.24
CA VAL A 146 -7.57 -10.75 -2.54
C VAL A 146 -7.04 -9.32 -2.46
N SER A 147 -6.24 -9.05 -1.43
CA SER A 147 -5.56 -7.78 -1.25
C SER A 147 -4.40 -7.61 -2.24
N ARG A 148 -3.80 -6.41 -2.27
CA ARG A 148 -2.57 -6.12 -3.01
C ARG A 148 -1.42 -7.10 -2.73
N LYS A 149 -1.41 -7.78 -1.58
CA LYS A 149 -0.41 -8.77 -1.16
C LYS A 149 -0.92 -10.20 -1.25
N ASN A 150 -1.98 -10.45 -2.01
CA ASN A 150 -2.61 -11.75 -2.19
C ASN A 150 -3.26 -12.35 -0.92
N ASN A 151 -3.49 -11.56 0.14
CA ASN A 151 -4.27 -12.02 1.29
C ASN A 151 -5.76 -11.97 0.96
N GLU A 152 -6.46 -13.06 1.20
CA GLU A 152 -7.88 -13.17 0.89
C GLU A 152 -8.76 -12.30 1.79
N TYR A 153 -9.75 -11.64 1.19
CA TYR A 153 -10.86 -10.99 1.89
C TYR A 153 -12.04 -11.95 1.96
N THR A 154 -12.35 -12.39 3.15
CA THR A 154 -13.46 -13.34 3.39
C THR A 154 -14.77 -12.64 3.79
N VAL A 155 -14.79 -11.31 3.83
CA VAL A 155 -16.00 -10.52 4.03
C VAL A 155 -17.05 -10.89 2.97
N PRO A 156 -18.33 -11.11 3.33
CA PRO A 156 -19.33 -11.61 2.39
C PRO A 156 -19.61 -10.67 1.20
N ILE A 157 -19.85 -9.37 1.45
CA ILE A 157 -20.21 -8.35 0.43
C ILE A 157 -21.06 -8.90 -0.72
N PRO A 158 -22.25 -9.50 -0.43
CA PRO A 158 -23.03 -10.25 -1.38
C PRO A 158 -23.51 -9.41 -2.57
N GLN A 159 -23.80 -8.13 -2.34
CA GLN A 159 -24.22 -7.20 -3.39
C GLN A 159 -23.14 -7.05 -4.50
N ILE A 160 -21.87 -6.94 -4.12
CA ILE A 160 -20.75 -6.80 -5.07
C ILE A 160 -20.56 -8.11 -5.82
N ARG A 161 -20.52 -9.25 -5.10
CA ARG A 161 -20.34 -10.58 -5.71
C ARG A 161 -21.47 -10.90 -6.70
N LYS A 162 -22.72 -10.58 -6.36
CA LYS A 162 -23.89 -10.73 -7.24
C LYS A 162 -23.76 -9.89 -8.50
N GLU A 163 -23.33 -8.63 -8.37
CA GLU A 163 -23.18 -7.75 -9.54
C GLU A 163 -22.02 -8.22 -10.44
N ILE A 164 -20.87 -8.65 -9.90
CA ILE A 164 -19.80 -9.26 -10.71
C ILE A 164 -20.30 -10.51 -11.45
N ALA A 165 -20.99 -11.41 -10.76
CA ALA A 165 -21.54 -12.62 -11.37
C ALA A 165 -22.61 -12.33 -12.46
N SER A 166 -23.20 -11.13 -12.46
CA SER A 166 -24.18 -10.69 -13.47
C SER A 166 -23.55 -9.98 -14.68
N MET A 167 -22.24 -9.74 -14.68
CA MET A 167 -21.55 -9.14 -15.82
C MET A 167 -21.66 -10.03 -17.05
N LYS A 168 -22.15 -9.44 -18.14
CA LYS A 168 -22.32 -10.19 -19.42
C LYS A 168 -21.04 -10.18 -20.22
N ASN A 169 -20.72 -11.31 -20.83
CA ASN A 169 -19.56 -11.47 -21.72
C ASN A 169 -18.22 -11.16 -21.04
N LEU A 170 -18.13 -11.35 -19.73
CA LEU A 170 -16.85 -11.32 -19.03
C LEU A 170 -16.09 -12.57 -19.45
N PRO A 171 -14.89 -12.45 -20.06
CA PRO A 171 -14.08 -13.62 -20.40
C PRO A 171 -13.67 -14.39 -19.14
N ASP A 172 -13.42 -15.70 -19.30
CA ASP A 172 -12.85 -16.51 -18.25
C ASP A 172 -11.44 -15.97 -17.86
N ASP A 173 -11.01 -16.22 -16.64
CA ASP A 173 -9.68 -15.85 -16.11
C ASP A 173 -9.39 -14.33 -16.03
N ILE A 174 -10.36 -13.46 -16.30
CA ILE A 174 -10.21 -12.01 -16.12
C ILE A 174 -9.96 -11.70 -14.64
N ILE A 175 -8.96 -10.87 -14.42
CA ILE A 175 -8.59 -10.38 -13.08
C ILE A 175 -8.99 -8.92 -12.95
N LEU A 176 -10.10 -8.65 -12.25
CA LEU A 176 -10.60 -7.29 -12.00
C LEU A 176 -9.76 -6.60 -10.92
N ASP A 177 -9.43 -5.34 -11.14
CA ASP A 177 -8.61 -4.52 -10.25
C ASP A 177 -9.36 -3.25 -9.84
N GLY A 178 -9.61 -3.11 -8.56
CA GLY A 178 -10.40 -2.02 -8.01
C GLY A 178 -10.14 -1.76 -6.54
N GLU A 179 -10.92 -0.84 -5.97
CA GLU A 179 -10.88 -0.49 -4.57
C GLU A 179 -12.20 -0.86 -3.90
N LEU A 180 -12.13 -1.64 -2.83
CA LEU A 180 -13.23 -1.81 -1.88
C LEU A 180 -13.30 -0.56 -1.02
N TYR A 181 -14.40 0.19 -1.13
CA TYR A 181 -14.49 1.55 -0.63
C TYR A 181 -15.94 1.88 -0.20
N ALA A 182 -16.09 2.65 0.86
CA ALA A 182 -17.35 3.30 1.20
C ALA A 182 -17.20 4.81 1.12
N GLU A 183 -18.27 5.51 0.70
CA GLU A 183 -18.26 6.97 0.73
C GLU A 183 -18.19 7.44 2.19
N PRO A 184 -17.42 8.51 2.50
CA PRO A 184 -17.31 9.01 3.88
C PRO A 184 -18.64 9.49 4.49
N SER A 185 -19.64 9.79 3.65
CA SER A 185 -21.01 10.08 4.08
C SER A 185 -21.75 8.85 4.59
N ASP A 186 -21.38 7.65 4.12
CA ASP A 186 -22.08 6.41 4.42
C ASP A 186 -21.42 5.66 5.59
N LEU A 187 -20.08 5.55 5.58
CA LEU A 187 -19.29 4.92 6.64
C LEU A 187 -17.99 5.69 6.88
N ASP A 188 -17.60 5.80 8.16
CA ASP A 188 -16.26 6.28 8.51
C ASP A 188 -15.18 5.38 7.90
N PHE A 189 -14.04 5.98 7.53
CA PHE A 189 -12.90 5.29 6.92
C PHE A 189 -12.41 4.07 7.73
N ASN A 190 -12.28 4.22 9.07
CA ASN A 190 -11.77 3.12 9.90
C ASN A 190 -12.82 2.01 10.03
N VAL A 191 -14.09 2.37 10.10
CA VAL A 191 -15.22 1.43 10.13
C VAL A 191 -15.25 0.64 8.82
N ALA A 192 -15.22 1.31 7.66
CA ALA A 192 -15.21 0.67 6.34
C ALA A 192 -14.02 -0.29 6.17
N ASN A 193 -12.80 0.15 6.50
CA ASN A 193 -11.60 -0.68 6.40
C ASN A 193 -11.59 -1.84 7.41
N GLY A 194 -12.10 -1.62 8.62
CA GLY A 194 -12.29 -2.68 9.61
C GLY A 194 -13.28 -3.74 9.13
N LEU A 195 -14.39 -3.30 8.54
CA LEU A 195 -15.41 -4.17 7.98
C LEU A 195 -14.89 -5.03 6.83
N ILE A 196 -14.19 -4.45 5.86
CA ILE A 196 -13.60 -5.18 4.72
C ILE A 196 -12.61 -6.25 5.19
N ARG A 197 -11.88 -6.00 6.27
CA ARG A 197 -10.93 -6.96 6.88
C ARG A 197 -11.60 -7.97 7.82
N THR A 198 -12.89 -7.81 8.11
CA THR A 198 -13.61 -8.73 9.00
C THR A 198 -13.71 -10.10 8.35
N HIS A 199 -13.29 -11.13 9.08
CA HIS A 199 -13.45 -12.50 8.64
C HIS A 199 -14.93 -12.90 8.62
N ALA A 200 -15.38 -13.65 7.60
CA ALA A 200 -16.78 -14.06 7.45
C ALA A 200 -17.39 -14.67 8.72
N LYS A 201 -16.60 -15.49 9.46
CA LYS A 201 -17.01 -16.08 10.73
C LYS A 201 -17.20 -15.08 11.89
N SER A 202 -16.72 -13.85 11.73
CA SER A 202 -16.77 -12.78 12.73
C SER A 202 -17.74 -11.66 12.35
N MET A 203 -18.61 -11.91 11.38
CA MET A 203 -19.69 -10.99 11.01
C MET A 203 -20.74 -10.94 12.13
N THR A 204 -21.19 -9.73 12.44
CA THR A 204 -22.32 -9.47 13.37
C THR A 204 -23.48 -8.89 12.57
N PRO A 205 -24.71 -8.94 13.07
CA PRO A 205 -25.86 -8.35 12.38
C PRO A 205 -25.64 -6.87 11.97
N GLU A 206 -24.98 -6.08 12.81
CA GLU A 206 -24.62 -4.70 12.51
C GLU A 206 -23.63 -4.61 11.32
N LYS A 207 -22.58 -5.44 11.32
CA LYS A 207 -21.62 -5.49 10.21
C LYS A 207 -22.24 -5.99 8.91
N GLU A 208 -23.18 -6.94 9.00
CA GLU A 208 -23.97 -7.42 7.87
C GLU A 208 -24.82 -6.30 7.25
N ASP A 209 -25.42 -5.44 8.08
CA ASP A 209 -26.13 -4.26 7.60
C ASP A 209 -25.17 -3.23 7.00
N GLN A 210 -24.04 -2.96 7.66
CA GLN A 210 -23.05 -1.97 7.20
C GLN A 210 -22.39 -2.35 5.88
N GLN A 211 -22.17 -3.65 5.58
CA GLN A 211 -21.48 -4.07 4.35
C GLN A 211 -22.18 -3.64 3.06
N LYS A 212 -23.48 -3.34 3.08
CA LYS A 212 -24.21 -2.81 1.92
C LYS A 212 -23.67 -1.47 1.40
N HIS A 213 -22.98 -0.70 2.26
CA HIS A 213 -22.34 0.57 1.90
C HIS A 213 -21.00 0.40 1.22
N ILE A 214 -20.40 -0.81 1.29
CA ILE A 214 -19.17 -1.09 0.57
C ILE A 214 -19.48 -1.21 -0.93
N LYS A 215 -18.73 -0.44 -1.73
CA LYS A 215 -18.75 -0.50 -3.20
C LYS A 215 -17.42 -1.01 -3.70
N TYR A 216 -17.43 -1.62 -4.87
CA TYR A 216 -16.21 -1.98 -5.58
C TYR A 216 -16.01 -0.99 -6.73
N ARG A 217 -15.06 -0.07 -6.54
CA ARG A 217 -14.65 0.95 -7.52
C ARG A 217 -13.64 0.34 -8.47
N ILE A 218 -14.09 -0.28 -9.56
CA ILE A 218 -13.22 -0.87 -10.58
C ILE A 218 -12.56 0.25 -11.39
N TYR A 219 -11.26 0.15 -11.57
CA TYR A 219 -10.49 1.11 -12.36
C TYR A 219 -9.61 0.46 -13.43
N ASP A 220 -9.39 -0.87 -13.39
CA ASP A 220 -8.60 -1.60 -14.36
C ASP A 220 -8.95 -3.09 -14.32
N PHE A 221 -8.38 -3.87 -15.25
CA PHE A 221 -8.35 -5.32 -15.20
C PHE A 221 -7.09 -5.84 -15.89
N PHE A 222 -6.77 -7.10 -15.67
CA PHE A 222 -5.76 -7.83 -16.40
C PHE A 222 -6.42 -9.01 -17.13
N ASP A 223 -6.07 -9.16 -18.41
CA ASP A 223 -6.48 -10.27 -19.25
C ASP A 223 -5.23 -11.12 -19.56
N PRO A 224 -5.16 -12.37 -19.05
CA PRO A 224 -4.03 -13.24 -19.29
C PRO A 224 -3.85 -13.61 -20.77
N ASP A 225 -4.94 -13.72 -21.52
CA ASP A 225 -4.94 -14.06 -22.95
C ASP A 225 -4.54 -12.88 -23.83
N ASN A 226 -4.74 -11.65 -23.35
CA ASN A 226 -4.45 -10.42 -24.05
C ASN A 226 -3.63 -9.45 -23.17
N PRO A 227 -2.41 -9.81 -22.73
CA PRO A 227 -1.63 -9.03 -21.77
C PRO A 227 -1.16 -7.66 -22.30
N ASP A 228 -1.14 -7.49 -23.61
CA ASP A 228 -0.70 -6.27 -24.31
C ASP A 228 -1.79 -5.21 -24.49
N LEU A 229 -3.04 -5.48 -24.07
CA LEU A 229 -4.11 -4.48 -24.10
C LEU A 229 -3.68 -3.19 -23.42
N THR A 230 -3.82 -2.07 -24.12
CA THR A 230 -3.55 -0.75 -23.55
C THR A 230 -4.59 -0.36 -22.51
N TYR A 231 -4.29 0.65 -21.67
CA TYR A 231 -5.25 1.09 -20.66
C TYR A 231 -6.58 1.57 -21.24
N LYS A 232 -6.55 2.29 -22.37
CA LYS A 232 -7.78 2.76 -23.05
C LYS A 232 -8.66 1.60 -23.53
N GLU A 233 -8.05 0.57 -24.11
CA GLU A 233 -8.76 -0.63 -24.55
C GLU A 233 -9.42 -1.34 -23.37
N ARG A 234 -8.65 -1.58 -22.27
CA ARG A 234 -9.18 -2.20 -21.06
C ARG A 234 -10.32 -1.38 -20.44
N TYR A 235 -10.16 -0.06 -20.35
CA TYR A 235 -11.19 0.81 -19.81
C TYR A 235 -12.47 0.82 -20.67
N ALA A 236 -12.35 0.80 -21.98
CA ALA A 236 -13.48 0.69 -22.90
C ALA A 236 -14.22 -0.66 -22.73
N MET A 237 -13.49 -1.76 -22.48
CA MET A 237 -14.10 -3.07 -22.19
C MET A 237 -14.83 -3.06 -20.85
N LEU A 238 -14.25 -2.49 -19.80
CA LEU A 238 -14.94 -2.30 -18.50
C LEU A 238 -16.26 -1.55 -18.66
N GLY A 239 -16.29 -0.51 -19.49
CA GLY A 239 -17.51 0.25 -19.79
C GLY A 239 -18.61 -0.57 -20.48
N LYS A 240 -18.24 -1.65 -21.17
CA LYS A 240 -19.20 -2.59 -21.78
C LYS A 240 -19.72 -3.64 -20.79
N TRP A 241 -18.88 -4.03 -19.81
CA TRP A 241 -19.24 -5.05 -18.83
C TRP A 241 -19.99 -4.47 -17.62
N ILE A 242 -19.63 -3.26 -17.20
CA ILE A 242 -20.25 -2.56 -16.05
C ILE A 242 -21.38 -1.67 -16.58
N THR A 243 -22.56 -2.23 -16.67
CA THR A 243 -23.74 -1.54 -17.21
C THR A 243 -24.83 -1.38 -16.15
N PRO A 244 -25.56 -0.24 -16.12
CA PRO A 244 -26.68 -0.08 -15.20
C PRO A 244 -27.70 -1.24 -15.32
N PRO A 245 -28.31 -1.68 -14.21
CA PRO A 245 -28.47 -0.99 -12.93
C PRO A 245 -27.47 -1.35 -11.80
N MET A 246 -26.20 -1.60 -12.11
CA MET A 246 -25.20 -1.88 -11.07
C MET A 246 -25.00 -0.66 -10.17
N THR A 247 -25.08 -0.86 -8.83
CA THR A 247 -24.96 0.20 -7.84
C THR A 247 -23.81 0.01 -6.86
N SER A 248 -23.36 -1.25 -6.68
CA SER A 248 -22.26 -1.62 -5.80
C SER A 248 -20.96 -1.84 -6.58
N LEU A 249 -21.09 -2.17 -7.88
CA LEU A 249 -19.99 -2.28 -8.81
C LEU A 249 -19.95 -1.01 -9.66
N VAL A 250 -18.93 -0.18 -9.47
CA VAL A 250 -18.87 1.16 -10.05
C VAL A 250 -17.58 1.35 -10.86
N LEU A 251 -17.73 1.64 -12.16
CA LEU A 251 -16.57 2.03 -12.97
C LEU A 251 -16.02 3.37 -12.51
N THR A 252 -14.73 3.41 -12.19
CA THR A 252 -14.06 4.64 -11.78
C THR A 252 -13.91 5.60 -12.95
N GLN A 253 -14.41 6.82 -12.79
CA GLN A 253 -14.40 7.84 -13.84
C GLN A 253 -12.96 8.27 -14.18
N ASN A 254 -12.67 8.33 -15.49
CA ASN A 254 -11.46 8.94 -16.03
C ASN A 254 -11.71 10.41 -16.37
N TYR A 255 -10.72 11.24 -16.10
CA TYR A 255 -10.59 12.63 -16.53
C TYR A 255 -9.37 12.74 -17.44
N VAL A 256 -9.48 13.40 -18.56
CA VAL A 256 -8.35 13.63 -19.47
C VAL A 256 -7.52 14.80 -18.95
N ALA A 257 -6.21 14.66 -19.02
CA ALA A 257 -5.26 15.76 -18.82
C ALA A 257 -4.28 15.82 -20.00
N ASP A 258 -4.14 17.00 -20.58
CA ASP A 258 -3.30 17.24 -21.75
C ASP A 258 -1.91 17.80 -21.37
N ASN A 259 -1.71 18.13 -20.10
CA ASN A 259 -0.45 18.66 -19.55
C ASN A 259 -0.33 18.42 -18.04
N THR A 260 0.86 18.67 -17.51
CA THR A 260 1.20 18.53 -16.09
C THR A 260 0.34 19.40 -15.16
N GLN A 261 0.00 20.63 -15.60
CA GLN A 261 -0.79 21.54 -14.76
C GLN A 261 -2.21 20.99 -14.55
N GLU A 262 -2.85 20.45 -15.59
CA GLU A 262 -4.16 19.84 -15.50
C GLU A 262 -4.18 18.60 -14.56
N ILE A 263 -3.11 17.80 -14.54
CA ILE A 263 -2.95 16.72 -13.55
C ILE A 263 -3.01 17.27 -12.13
N LYS A 264 -2.27 18.36 -11.85
CA LYS A 264 -2.22 19.00 -10.53
C LYS A 264 -3.56 19.59 -10.14
N ASP A 265 -4.23 20.26 -11.08
CA ASP A 265 -5.54 20.87 -10.84
C ASP A 265 -6.60 19.83 -10.54
N LEU A 266 -6.62 18.72 -11.30
CA LEU A 266 -7.50 17.57 -11.03
C LEU A 266 -7.20 16.94 -9.67
N ALA A 267 -5.94 16.67 -9.35
CA ALA A 267 -5.58 16.07 -8.07
C ALA A 267 -5.91 17.01 -6.89
N THR A 268 -5.71 18.32 -7.04
CA THR A 268 -6.12 19.33 -6.05
C THR A 268 -7.63 19.36 -5.87
N ARG A 269 -8.39 19.30 -6.96
CA ARG A 269 -9.85 19.20 -6.91
C ARG A 269 -10.29 17.95 -6.16
N PHE A 270 -9.67 16.80 -6.42
CA PHE A 270 -10.02 15.54 -5.75
C PHE A 270 -9.74 15.58 -4.24
N VAL A 271 -8.65 16.24 -3.82
CA VAL A 271 -8.38 16.46 -2.39
C VAL A 271 -9.49 17.33 -1.75
N LYS A 272 -9.93 18.41 -2.43
CA LYS A 272 -11.05 19.24 -1.94
C LYS A 272 -12.38 18.47 -1.88
N GLU A 273 -12.58 17.48 -2.75
CA GLU A 273 -13.71 16.55 -2.75
C GLU A 273 -13.60 15.45 -1.67
N GLY A 274 -12.49 15.39 -0.89
CA GLY A 274 -12.28 14.44 0.20
C GLY A 274 -11.50 13.17 -0.16
N TYR A 275 -10.97 13.07 -1.40
CA TYR A 275 -10.13 11.95 -1.83
C TYR A 275 -8.65 12.16 -1.47
N GLU A 276 -7.81 11.11 -1.53
CA GLU A 276 -6.38 11.21 -1.21
C GLU A 276 -5.54 12.00 -2.23
N GLY A 277 -6.09 12.29 -3.41
CA GLY A 277 -5.39 12.89 -4.54
C GLY A 277 -5.77 12.27 -5.87
N GLY A 278 -4.82 12.18 -6.81
CA GLY A 278 -5.01 11.62 -8.14
C GLY A 278 -4.19 10.36 -8.42
N ILE A 279 -4.75 9.51 -9.27
CA ILE A 279 -4.05 8.41 -9.93
C ILE A 279 -3.95 8.75 -11.40
N VAL A 280 -2.73 8.81 -11.94
CA VAL A 280 -2.47 9.07 -13.36
C VAL A 280 -2.17 7.75 -14.05
N ARG A 281 -2.82 7.52 -15.19
CA ARG A 281 -2.67 6.32 -16.02
C ARG A 281 -2.24 6.73 -17.42
N GLN A 282 -1.11 6.21 -17.86
CA GLN A 282 -0.69 6.27 -19.25
C GLN A 282 -1.36 5.15 -20.05
N ASP A 283 -1.52 5.36 -21.35
CA ASP A 283 -2.09 4.37 -22.27
C ASP A 283 -1.05 3.28 -22.59
N MET A 284 -0.85 2.36 -21.65
CA MET A 284 0.15 1.30 -21.68
C MET A 284 -0.47 -0.04 -21.26
N PRO A 285 0.15 -1.18 -21.61
CA PRO A 285 -0.21 -2.50 -21.08
C PRO A 285 -0.16 -2.56 -19.55
N TYR A 286 -0.95 -3.47 -18.97
CA TYR A 286 -0.93 -3.70 -17.52
C TYR A 286 0.40 -4.31 -17.07
N GLN A 287 1.04 -3.72 -16.05
CA GLN A 287 2.37 -4.09 -15.60
C GLN A 287 2.31 -4.94 -14.32
N VAL A 288 2.08 -6.23 -14.48
CA VAL A 288 1.95 -7.18 -13.35
C VAL A 288 3.19 -7.12 -12.45
N ASP A 289 2.97 -7.03 -11.11
CA ASP A 289 4.01 -6.98 -10.06
C ASP A 289 5.08 -5.90 -10.24
N LYS A 290 4.80 -4.87 -11.03
CA LYS A 290 5.78 -3.81 -11.31
C LYS A 290 5.31 -2.46 -10.80
N ARG A 291 6.30 -1.66 -10.42
CA ARG A 291 6.14 -0.23 -10.11
C ARG A 291 6.85 0.56 -11.19
N ASN A 292 6.09 1.15 -12.08
CA ASN A 292 6.62 1.96 -13.18
C ASN A 292 5.76 3.18 -13.47
N LYS A 293 6.10 3.94 -14.52
CA LYS A 293 5.41 5.15 -14.89
C LYS A 293 4.09 4.94 -15.64
N ALA A 294 3.66 3.70 -15.91
CA ALA A 294 2.33 3.44 -16.48
C ALA A 294 1.21 3.85 -15.50
N LEU A 295 1.52 3.80 -14.21
CA LEU A 295 0.60 4.16 -13.12
C LEU A 295 1.34 5.04 -12.11
N LEU A 296 0.85 6.28 -11.90
CA LEU A 296 1.44 7.19 -10.93
C LEU A 296 0.40 7.63 -9.89
N LYS A 297 0.87 7.93 -8.69
CA LYS A 297 0.06 8.56 -7.65
C LYS A 297 0.56 9.98 -7.42
N VAL A 298 -0.36 10.94 -7.54
CA VAL A 298 -0.15 12.34 -7.24
C VAL A 298 -0.88 12.67 -5.95
N LYS A 299 -0.12 13.03 -4.93
CA LYS A 299 -0.63 13.44 -3.61
C LYS A 299 -0.02 14.77 -3.25
N PHE A 300 -0.82 15.60 -2.61
CA PHE A 300 -0.36 16.81 -1.97
C PHE A 300 -0.28 16.58 -0.47
N PHE A 301 0.61 17.28 0.17
CA PHE A 301 0.79 17.25 1.61
C PHE A 301 0.70 18.68 2.12
N ILE A 302 0.20 18.79 3.33
CA ILE A 302 0.11 20.03 4.08
C ILE A 302 1.26 19.99 5.09
N ASP A 303 2.03 21.08 5.17
CA ASP A 303 3.01 21.29 6.21
C ASP A 303 2.46 22.35 7.16
N GLU A 304 2.33 22.03 8.43
CA GLU A 304 1.95 22.96 9.49
C GLU A 304 2.79 22.72 10.74
N GLU A 305 2.85 23.73 11.60
CA GLU A 305 3.58 23.69 12.85
C GLU A 305 2.63 23.44 14.00
N PHE A 306 3.02 22.49 14.86
CA PHE A 306 2.25 22.10 16.03
C PHE A 306 3.19 22.05 17.23
N GLN A 307 2.74 22.63 18.36
CA GLN A 307 3.56 22.65 19.58
C GLN A 307 3.69 21.25 20.18
N ILE A 308 4.90 20.84 20.48
CA ILE A 308 5.21 19.62 21.23
C ILE A 308 4.78 19.81 22.67
N VAL A 309 3.88 18.95 23.16
CA VAL A 309 3.37 18.98 24.53
C VAL A 309 3.83 17.76 25.36
N ASP A 310 4.22 16.68 24.69
CA ASP A 310 4.72 15.46 25.33
C ASP A 310 5.45 14.58 24.31
N TRP A 311 6.04 13.47 24.74
CA TRP A 311 6.60 12.45 23.87
C TRP A 311 6.42 11.06 24.48
N THR A 312 6.41 10.05 23.61
CA THR A 312 6.25 8.66 24.01
C THR A 312 7.11 7.75 23.14
N ASP A 313 7.22 6.51 23.55
CA ASP A 313 7.92 5.45 22.81
C ASP A 313 7.12 5.00 21.56
N GLY A 314 7.80 4.47 20.59
CA GLY A 314 7.15 3.87 19.40
C GLY A 314 6.30 2.65 19.75
N ASP A 315 5.15 2.52 19.08
CA ASP A 315 4.10 1.53 19.41
C ASP A 315 4.44 0.09 19.04
N THR A 316 5.49 -0.13 18.24
CA THR A 316 5.83 -1.46 17.73
C THR A 316 7.20 -1.91 18.25
N PRO A 317 7.47 -3.21 18.33
CA PRO A 317 8.80 -3.70 18.73
C PRO A 317 9.94 -3.12 17.88
N SER A 318 9.70 -2.84 16.59
CA SER A 318 10.70 -2.26 15.68
C SER A 318 10.89 -0.75 15.81
N SER A 319 9.95 -0.06 16.45
CA SER A 319 10.03 1.38 16.74
C SER A 319 10.32 1.70 18.20
N LYS A 320 10.57 0.68 19.03
CA LYS A 320 10.88 0.87 20.44
C LYS A 320 12.17 1.65 20.62
N GLY A 321 12.16 2.66 21.52
CA GLY A 321 13.25 3.59 21.71
C GLY A 321 13.34 4.70 20.65
N LEU A 322 12.38 4.76 19.69
CA LEU A 322 12.26 5.86 18.74
C LEU A 322 11.19 6.84 19.22
N VAL A 323 11.46 8.14 19.08
CA VAL A 323 10.54 9.18 19.54
C VAL A 323 9.22 9.15 18.76
N LYS A 324 8.14 9.33 19.51
CA LYS A 324 6.82 9.64 19.00
C LYS A 324 6.33 10.88 19.75
N TRP A 325 6.32 12.01 19.06
CA TRP A 325 5.91 13.29 19.63
C TRP A 325 4.39 13.33 19.85
N VAL A 326 3.97 13.88 20.96
CA VAL A 326 2.61 14.30 21.22
C VAL A 326 2.55 15.81 20.97
N VAL A 327 1.74 16.20 19.98
CA VAL A 327 1.62 17.59 19.59
C VAL A 327 0.18 18.06 19.71
N MET A 328 -0.03 19.38 19.80
CA MET A 328 -1.34 19.99 20.06
C MET A 328 -1.78 20.87 18.91
N THR A 329 -3.04 20.73 18.50
CA THR A 329 -3.67 21.63 17.53
C THR A 329 -4.03 22.97 18.21
N ASN A 330 -4.29 24.00 17.39
CA ASN A 330 -4.77 25.31 17.89
C ASN A 330 -6.09 25.22 18.66
N GLU A 331 -6.87 24.14 18.47
CA GLU A 331 -8.12 23.88 19.20
C GLU A 331 -7.89 23.10 20.52
N GLY A 332 -6.63 22.84 20.91
CA GLY A 332 -6.27 22.12 22.13
C GLY A 332 -6.40 20.59 22.03
N LYS A 333 -6.57 20.02 20.85
CA LYS A 333 -6.60 18.57 20.65
C LYS A 333 -5.19 18.05 20.47
N THR A 334 -4.86 16.91 21.09
CA THR A 334 -3.55 16.28 20.95
C THR A 334 -3.59 15.12 19.97
N PHE A 335 -2.45 14.89 19.28
CA PHE A 335 -2.27 13.74 18.41
C PHE A 335 -0.79 13.33 18.36
N ASN A 336 -0.54 12.09 17.96
CA ASN A 336 0.79 11.51 17.94
C ASN A 336 1.44 11.63 16.56
N VAL A 337 2.74 11.97 16.55
CA VAL A 337 3.52 12.16 15.33
C VAL A 337 4.84 11.39 15.40
N SER A 338 5.06 10.45 14.48
CA SER A 338 6.35 9.79 14.32
C SER A 338 7.31 10.68 13.53
N MET A 339 8.55 10.79 13.99
CA MET A 339 9.57 11.61 13.34
C MET A 339 10.10 10.96 12.05
N ASN A 340 10.27 11.75 10.99
CA ASN A 340 10.92 11.35 9.75
C ASN A 340 12.42 11.72 9.80
N ALA A 341 13.18 11.00 10.61
CA ALA A 341 14.62 11.19 10.79
C ALA A 341 15.33 9.82 10.88
N PRO A 342 16.66 9.74 10.74
CA PRO A 342 17.43 8.54 11.04
C PRO A 342 17.15 8.02 12.45
N HIS A 343 17.26 6.71 12.65
CA HIS A 343 16.90 6.08 13.95
C HIS A 343 17.79 6.52 15.12
N ASP A 344 19.06 6.85 14.87
CA ASP A 344 19.97 7.42 15.87
C ASP A 344 19.47 8.77 16.37
N ILE A 345 19.07 9.66 15.47
CA ILE A 345 18.48 10.97 15.81
C ILE A 345 17.14 10.79 16.54
N GLN A 346 16.30 9.85 16.11
CA GLN A 346 15.04 9.59 16.80
C GLN A 346 15.25 9.06 18.23
N ARG A 347 16.31 8.24 18.47
CA ARG A 347 16.68 7.79 19.83
C ARG A 347 17.18 8.93 20.69
N GLU A 348 18.00 9.81 20.13
CA GLU A 348 18.45 11.02 20.80
C GLU A 348 17.27 11.89 21.23
N TYR A 349 16.32 12.13 20.34
CA TYR A 349 15.10 12.85 20.64
C TYR A 349 14.28 12.16 21.74
N PHE A 350 14.17 10.84 21.71
CA PHE A 350 13.44 10.09 22.72
C PHE A 350 14.08 10.22 24.11
N GLN A 351 15.43 10.11 24.19
CA GLN A 351 16.19 10.23 25.44
C GLN A 351 16.17 11.65 26.03
N ASN A 352 16.05 12.67 25.20
CA ASN A 352 16.10 14.08 25.55
C ASN A 352 14.79 14.82 25.31
N GLY A 353 13.65 14.10 25.22
CA GLY A 353 12.37 14.67 24.77
C GLY A 353 11.90 15.87 25.57
N GLU A 354 12.20 15.91 26.88
CA GLU A 354 11.87 17.04 27.77
C GLU A 354 12.40 18.38 27.26
N LYS A 355 13.57 18.40 26.60
CA LYS A 355 14.18 19.62 26.05
C LYS A 355 13.36 20.26 24.94
N TYR A 356 12.48 19.51 24.29
CA TYR A 356 11.72 19.93 23.13
C TYR A 356 10.27 20.27 23.45
N ILE A 357 9.84 20.09 24.71
CA ILE A 357 8.50 20.50 25.14
C ILE A 357 8.33 22.01 24.99
N GLY A 358 7.27 22.44 24.32
CA GLY A 358 7.00 23.82 23.99
C GLY A 358 7.57 24.29 22.65
N SER A 359 8.49 23.53 22.04
CA SER A 359 8.99 23.82 20.68
C SER A 359 7.93 23.47 19.61
N ASP A 360 8.01 24.11 18.47
CA ASP A 360 7.16 23.80 17.33
C ASP A 360 7.75 22.67 16.48
N LEU A 361 6.94 21.67 16.15
CA LEU A 361 7.25 20.61 15.20
C LEU A 361 6.58 20.89 13.87
N THR A 362 7.35 21.03 12.79
CA THR A 362 6.80 20.99 11.44
C THR A 362 6.32 19.59 11.13
N VAL A 363 5.01 19.44 10.91
CA VAL A 363 4.33 18.18 10.61
C VAL A 363 3.79 18.19 9.20
N GLU A 364 4.19 17.20 8.42
CA GLU A 364 3.61 16.91 7.11
C GLU A 364 2.45 15.92 7.27
N PHE A 365 1.31 16.21 6.65
CA PHE A 365 0.15 15.31 6.69
C PHE A 365 -0.70 15.40 5.41
N GLU A 366 -1.58 14.41 5.19
CA GLU A 366 -2.35 14.31 3.93
C GLU A 366 -3.57 15.25 3.93
N ARG A 367 -4.31 15.32 5.02
CA ARG A 367 -5.52 16.14 5.22
C ARG A 367 -5.91 16.14 6.68
N TYR A 368 -6.88 16.95 7.04
CA TYR A 368 -7.54 16.87 8.35
C TYR A 368 -8.66 15.80 8.36
N SER A 369 -8.84 15.16 9.50
CA SER A 369 -10.03 14.35 9.80
C SER A 369 -11.25 15.24 10.03
N LYS A 370 -12.44 14.63 10.19
CA LYS A 370 -13.67 15.36 10.59
C LYS A 370 -13.50 16.09 11.93
N ASP A 371 -12.66 15.57 12.80
CA ASP A 371 -12.39 16.13 14.14
C ASP A 371 -11.26 17.17 14.13
N GLY A 372 -10.77 17.58 12.97
CA GLY A 372 -9.68 18.56 12.85
C GLY A 372 -8.30 18.01 13.22
N ILE A 373 -8.13 16.70 13.26
CA ILE A 373 -6.83 16.05 13.55
C ILE A 373 -6.12 15.70 12.22
N PRO A 374 -4.81 16.05 12.06
CA PRO A 374 -4.00 15.65 10.92
C PRO A 374 -3.99 14.13 10.69
N MET A 375 -4.27 13.70 9.46
CA MET A 375 -4.24 12.29 9.07
C MET A 375 -2.89 11.89 8.50
N LYS A 376 -2.37 10.74 8.98
CA LYS A 376 -1.06 10.18 8.60
C LYS A 376 0.09 11.17 8.84
N PRO A 377 0.14 11.83 10.00
CA PRO A 377 1.12 12.88 10.28
C PRO A 377 2.54 12.34 10.38
N ARG A 378 3.52 13.14 9.94
CA ARG A 378 4.95 12.86 10.05
C ARG A 378 5.71 14.12 10.43
N GLY A 379 6.51 14.07 11.49
CA GLY A 379 7.38 15.17 11.90
C GLY A 379 8.56 15.33 10.93
N LYS A 380 8.80 16.52 10.46
CA LYS A 380 9.90 16.88 9.53
C LYS A 380 11.07 17.52 10.25
N ALA A 381 10.80 18.53 11.05
CA ALA A 381 11.81 19.30 11.77
C ALA A 381 11.22 19.93 13.03
N ILE A 382 12.00 19.94 14.10
CA ILE A 382 11.71 20.75 15.29
C ILE A 382 12.23 22.16 14.97
N ARG A 383 11.42 23.17 15.22
CA ARG A 383 11.78 24.57 15.03
C ARG A 383 12.33 25.10 16.34
N ASP A 384 13.54 25.59 16.28
CA ASP A 384 14.18 26.34 17.35
C ASP A 384 14.16 27.80 16.91
N TYR A 385 13.16 28.54 17.37
CA TYR A 385 13.08 29.97 17.14
C TYR A 385 13.78 30.64 18.34
N GLU A 386 15.10 30.88 18.22
CA GLU A 386 15.78 31.88 19.04
C GLU A 386 15.41 33.31 18.62
#